data_bfb8a6d41fe642395f11a3cafb5ab32f
#
_entry.id   bfb8a6d41fe642395f11a3cafb5ab32f
#
_cell.length_a   1.000
_cell.length_b   1.000
_cell.length_c   1.000
_cell.angle_alpha   90.00
_cell.angle_beta   90.00
_cell.angle_gamma   90.00
#
_symmetry.space_group_name_H-M   'P 1'
#
loop_
_entity.id
_entity.type
_entity.pdbx_description
1 polymer ?
#
loop_
_entity_poly.entity_id
_entity_poly.type
_entity_poly.pdbx_seq_one_letter_code
_entity_poly.pdbx_strand_id
1 'polypeptide(L)'
;VYASDRPEGQQTAAGGARLSNPPRHWAKIVRPADLFTAKADAIAALEAAGAKTEQMQTTADAPAWYHPGRSGVLRLGPKLALAHFGELHPRVLKAMDVDGPVYAFEAFINRIPAAKPRVTKTKPALDAAELLPVRRDFAFVVDRALPADQLLKAVRGAEKKLIADVALFDVYEGKGVPDGKKSLAVEV
;
A
#
# COMPACT_ATOMS: atom_id res chain seq x y z
N VAL A 1 -16.97 -8.49 12.18
CA VAL A 1 -17.06 -9.65 11.28
C VAL A 1 -16.97 -10.92 12.11
N TYR A 2 -17.78 -11.91 11.76
CA TYR A 2 -17.85 -13.20 12.47
C TYR A 2 -17.26 -14.29 11.56
N ALA A 3 -16.18 -14.94 12.03
CA ALA A 3 -15.57 -16.08 11.34
C ALA A 3 -16.14 -17.42 11.81
N SER A 4 -16.81 -17.43 13.00
CA SER A 4 -17.53 -18.58 13.54
C SER A 4 -18.62 -18.10 14.50
N ASP A 5 -19.43 -19.03 15.01
CA ASP A 5 -20.46 -18.83 16.02
C ASP A 5 -19.94 -18.68 17.46
N ARG A 6 -18.62 -18.82 17.66
CA ARG A 6 -17.96 -18.69 18.97
C ARG A 6 -17.46 -17.25 19.22
N PRO A 7 -17.35 -16.83 20.51
CA PRO A 7 -16.82 -15.49 20.83
C PRO A 7 -15.44 -15.21 20.23
N GLU A 8 -14.56 -16.22 20.15
CA GLU A 8 -13.22 -16.10 19.58
C GLU A 8 -13.24 -15.94 18.06
N GLY A 9 -14.39 -16.24 17.42
CA GLY A 9 -14.61 -16.02 15.98
C GLY A 9 -14.94 -14.58 15.62
N GLN A 10 -15.09 -13.68 16.58
CA GLN A 10 -15.31 -12.26 16.29
C GLN A 10 -14.01 -11.58 15.86
N GLN A 11 -14.08 -10.86 14.74
CA GLN A 11 -12.95 -10.10 14.22
C GLN A 11 -13.34 -8.63 14.04
N THR A 12 -12.45 -7.75 14.47
CA THR A 12 -12.58 -6.31 14.20
C THR A 12 -11.95 -6.01 12.84
N ALA A 13 -12.74 -5.41 11.97
CA ALA A 13 -12.26 -4.87 10.71
C ALA A 13 -12.59 -3.37 10.64
N ALA A 14 -11.67 -2.59 10.07
CA ALA A 14 -11.91 -1.21 9.70
C ALA A 14 -12.07 -1.14 8.18
N GLY A 15 -13.05 -0.41 7.68
CA GLY A 15 -13.27 -0.27 6.25
C GLY A 15 -13.66 1.15 5.87
N GLY A 16 -13.37 1.51 4.63
CA GLY A 16 -13.74 2.79 4.05
C GLY A 16 -13.97 2.68 2.55
N ALA A 17 -14.81 3.55 2.02
CA ALA A 17 -15.09 3.64 0.60
C ALA A 17 -15.13 5.09 0.14
N ARG A 18 -14.65 5.33 -1.09
CA ARG A 18 -14.65 6.64 -1.75
C ARG A 18 -15.21 6.53 -3.15
N LEU A 19 -16.06 7.47 -3.52
CA LEU A 19 -16.45 7.67 -4.91
C LEU A 19 -15.30 8.30 -5.70
N SER A 20 -15.13 7.89 -6.96
CA SER A 20 -14.14 8.50 -7.86
C SER A 20 -14.48 9.97 -8.14
N ASN A 21 -15.74 10.29 -8.27
CA ASN A 21 -16.22 11.65 -8.54
C ASN A 21 -16.97 12.20 -7.32
N PRO A 22 -16.25 12.71 -6.31
CA PRO A 22 -16.89 13.32 -5.15
C PRO A 22 -17.62 14.61 -5.54
N PRO A 23 -18.67 14.99 -4.81
CA PRO A 23 -19.41 16.20 -5.10
C PRO A 23 -18.52 17.44 -5.02
N ARG A 24 -18.78 18.41 -5.89
CA ARG A 24 -18.05 19.68 -5.92
C ARG A 24 -18.14 20.38 -4.56
N HIS A 25 -17.00 20.81 -4.03
CA HIS A 25 -16.91 21.50 -2.74
C HIS A 25 -16.16 22.83 -2.88
N TRP A 26 -16.72 23.91 -2.35
CA TRP A 26 -16.16 25.26 -2.49
C TRP A 26 -14.81 25.48 -1.81
N ALA A 27 -14.55 24.75 -0.71
CA ALA A 27 -13.33 24.93 0.11
C ALA A 27 -12.17 24.01 -0.29
N LYS A 28 -12.34 23.09 -1.25
CA LYS A 28 -11.31 22.11 -1.60
C LYS A 28 -11.30 21.82 -3.10
N ILE A 29 -10.08 21.74 -3.65
CA ILE A 29 -9.87 21.02 -4.91
C ILE A 29 -10.02 19.53 -4.57
N VAL A 30 -11.13 18.95 -4.95
CA VAL A 30 -11.40 17.54 -4.74
C VAL A 30 -10.71 16.75 -5.86
N ARG A 31 -9.73 15.93 -5.49
CA ARG A 31 -9.13 14.99 -6.44
C ARG A 31 -10.01 13.74 -6.51
N PRO A 32 -10.25 13.19 -7.71
CA PRO A 32 -10.90 11.89 -7.84
C PRO A 32 -10.17 10.83 -7.02
N ALA A 33 -10.93 9.95 -6.36
CA ALA A 33 -10.33 8.81 -5.71
C ALA A 33 -9.85 7.79 -6.77
N ASP A 34 -8.79 7.09 -6.44
CA ASP A 34 -8.19 6.05 -7.26
C ASP A 34 -7.72 4.85 -6.42
N LEU A 35 -7.11 3.88 -7.07
CA LEU A 35 -6.51 2.71 -6.42
C LEU A 35 -5.50 3.09 -5.33
N PHE A 36 -4.66 4.10 -5.59
CA PHE A 36 -3.59 4.51 -4.67
C PHE A 36 -4.16 5.26 -3.46
N THR A 37 -5.26 5.98 -3.64
CA THR A 37 -6.02 6.60 -2.54
C THR A 37 -6.54 5.52 -1.57
N ALA A 38 -7.17 4.46 -2.08
CA ALA A 38 -7.65 3.35 -1.25
C ALA A 38 -6.50 2.62 -0.56
N LYS A 39 -5.36 2.46 -1.24
CA LYS A 39 -4.15 1.89 -0.64
C LYS A 39 -3.63 2.77 0.51
N ALA A 40 -3.56 4.08 0.31
CA ALA A 40 -3.09 5.02 1.32
C ALA A 40 -4.02 5.03 2.56
N ASP A 41 -5.33 5.00 2.35
CA ASP A 41 -6.31 4.89 3.43
C ASP A 41 -6.15 3.59 4.23
N ALA A 42 -5.92 2.45 3.53
CA ALA A 42 -5.66 1.16 4.19
C ALA A 42 -4.37 1.18 5.02
N ILE A 43 -3.29 1.76 4.49
CA ILE A 43 -2.03 1.92 5.22
C ILE A 43 -2.23 2.80 6.46
N ALA A 44 -2.87 3.96 6.31
CA ALA A 44 -3.14 4.87 7.43
C ALA A 44 -3.98 4.21 8.53
N ALA A 45 -4.99 3.42 8.17
CA ALA A 45 -5.80 2.67 9.13
C ALA A 45 -4.97 1.62 9.88
N LEU A 46 -4.09 0.89 9.19
CA LEU A 46 -3.20 -0.10 9.79
C LEU A 46 -2.15 0.56 10.70
N GLU A 47 -1.57 1.69 10.30
CA GLU A 47 -0.63 2.48 11.11
C GLU A 47 -1.29 3.00 12.39
N ALA A 48 -2.48 3.57 12.26
CA ALA A 48 -3.27 4.03 13.42
C ALA A 48 -3.58 2.89 14.41
N ALA A 49 -3.72 1.66 13.90
CA ALA A 49 -3.89 0.44 14.71
C ALA A 49 -2.56 -0.17 15.20
N GLY A 50 -1.41 0.47 14.92
CA GLY A 50 -0.09 0.07 15.43
C GLY A 50 0.66 -0.95 14.56
N ALA A 51 0.25 -1.16 13.31
CA ALA A 51 0.98 -2.02 12.37
C ALA A 51 2.27 -1.35 11.88
N LYS A 52 3.30 -2.17 11.64
CA LYS A 52 4.55 -1.72 11.01
C LYS A 52 4.40 -1.84 9.49
N THR A 53 4.12 -0.72 8.83
CA THR A 53 3.78 -0.70 7.40
C THR A 53 4.99 -0.75 6.48
N GLU A 54 6.19 -0.37 6.96
CA GLU A 54 7.42 -0.37 6.14
C GLU A 54 7.82 -1.77 5.65
N GLN A 55 7.39 -2.82 6.34
CA GLN A 55 7.70 -4.21 6.02
C GLN A 55 6.61 -4.90 5.19
N MET A 56 5.52 -4.19 4.89
CA MET A 56 4.40 -4.77 4.14
C MET A 56 4.74 -4.94 2.66
N GLN A 57 4.17 -5.99 2.09
CA GLN A 57 4.22 -6.29 0.67
C GLN A 57 2.84 -6.07 0.07
N THR A 58 2.81 -5.62 -1.18
CA THR A 58 1.57 -5.52 -1.96
C THR A 58 1.53 -6.67 -2.97
N THR A 59 0.43 -7.42 -2.98
CA THR A 59 0.18 -8.51 -3.94
C THR A 59 -1.13 -8.28 -4.68
N ALA A 60 -1.27 -8.85 -5.89
CA ALA A 60 -2.41 -8.61 -6.79
C ALA A 60 -3.52 -9.67 -6.67
N ASP A 61 -3.63 -10.34 -5.53
CA ASP A 61 -4.57 -11.45 -5.28
C ASP A 61 -5.74 -11.05 -4.37
N ALA A 62 -6.29 -9.86 -4.58
CA ALA A 62 -7.47 -9.40 -3.85
C ALA A 62 -8.69 -10.28 -4.11
N PRO A 63 -9.65 -10.35 -3.15
CA PRO A 63 -10.88 -11.13 -3.32
C PRO A 63 -11.71 -10.71 -4.52
N ALA A 64 -12.56 -11.63 -5.02
CA ALA A 64 -13.33 -11.47 -6.26
C ALA A 64 -14.35 -10.32 -6.26
N TRP A 65 -14.65 -9.72 -5.12
CA TRP A 65 -15.49 -8.52 -5.06
C TRP A 65 -14.74 -7.23 -5.36
N TYR A 66 -13.41 -7.29 -5.52
CA TYR A 66 -12.60 -6.22 -6.09
C TYR A 66 -12.34 -6.45 -7.58
N HIS A 67 -12.01 -5.38 -8.28
CA HIS A 67 -11.63 -5.43 -9.69
C HIS A 67 -10.28 -6.16 -9.85
N PRO A 68 -10.17 -7.19 -10.73
CA PRO A 68 -8.98 -8.06 -10.79
C PRO A 68 -7.68 -7.33 -11.18
N GLY A 69 -7.77 -6.25 -11.95
CA GLY A 69 -6.59 -5.47 -12.39
C GLY A 69 -6.36 -4.15 -11.63
N ARG A 70 -7.27 -3.78 -10.71
CA ARG A 70 -7.22 -2.52 -9.97
C ARG A 70 -7.47 -2.73 -8.47
N SER A 71 -6.79 -3.72 -7.90
CA SER A 71 -6.89 -4.06 -6.48
C SER A 71 -5.61 -4.71 -5.99
N GLY A 72 -5.49 -4.85 -4.68
CA GLY A 72 -4.35 -5.49 -4.06
C GLY A 72 -4.60 -5.88 -2.62
N VAL A 73 -3.63 -6.59 -2.07
CA VAL A 73 -3.60 -7.04 -0.67
C VAL A 73 -2.33 -6.52 -0.02
N LEU A 74 -2.46 -5.90 1.15
CA LEU A 74 -1.33 -5.56 2.01
C LEU A 74 -1.04 -6.75 2.92
N ARG A 75 0.19 -7.26 2.86
CA ARG A 75 0.61 -8.45 3.60
C ARG A 75 1.84 -8.20 4.45
N LEU A 76 1.88 -8.80 5.62
CA LEU A 76 3.09 -8.93 6.42
C LEU A 76 3.64 -10.36 6.22
N GLY A 77 4.67 -10.48 5.39
CA GLY A 77 5.13 -11.77 4.89
C GLY A 77 4.12 -12.44 3.93
N PRO A 78 4.39 -13.69 3.46
CA PRO A 78 3.63 -14.30 2.38
C PRO A 78 2.21 -14.72 2.77
N LYS A 79 1.95 -14.98 4.05
CA LYS A 79 0.69 -15.61 4.50
C LYS A 79 -0.27 -14.65 5.21
N LEU A 80 0.21 -13.57 5.81
CA LEU A 80 -0.60 -12.72 6.67
C LEU A 80 -1.15 -11.52 5.92
N ALA A 81 -2.36 -11.62 5.38
CA ALA A 81 -3.09 -10.50 4.80
C ALA A 81 -3.62 -9.60 5.92
N LEU A 82 -3.23 -8.31 5.90
CA LEU A 82 -3.65 -7.29 6.84
C LEU A 82 -4.73 -6.38 6.28
N ALA A 83 -4.74 -6.13 4.96
CA ALA A 83 -5.82 -5.40 4.33
C ALA A 83 -6.03 -5.82 2.88
N HIS A 84 -7.25 -5.65 2.40
CA HIS A 84 -7.61 -5.63 0.99
C HIS A 84 -7.91 -4.18 0.59
N PHE A 85 -7.60 -3.79 -0.64
CA PHE A 85 -7.90 -2.46 -1.15
C PHE A 85 -8.07 -2.47 -2.66
N GLY A 86 -8.79 -1.50 -3.19
CA GLY A 86 -8.92 -1.33 -4.63
C GLY A 86 -10.28 -0.84 -5.09
N GLU A 87 -10.48 -0.88 -6.40
CA GLU A 87 -11.77 -0.64 -7.02
C GLU A 87 -12.71 -1.82 -6.77
N LEU A 88 -13.93 -1.54 -6.33
CA LEU A 88 -14.94 -2.58 -6.21
C LEU A 88 -15.36 -3.10 -7.60
N HIS A 89 -15.59 -4.40 -7.67
CA HIS A 89 -15.95 -5.03 -8.94
C HIS A 89 -17.26 -4.46 -9.48
N PRO A 90 -17.37 -4.08 -10.78
CA PRO A 90 -18.57 -3.48 -11.35
C PRO A 90 -19.85 -4.31 -11.15
N ARG A 91 -19.73 -5.65 -11.11
CA ARG A 91 -20.88 -6.53 -10.82
C ARG A 91 -21.40 -6.34 -9.39
N VAL A 92 -20.53 -6.07 -8.42
CA VAL A 92 -20.93 -5.79 -7.03
C VAL A 92 -21.66 -4.47 -6.97
N LEU A 93 -21.11 -3.41 -7.59
CA LEU A 93 -21.73 -2.10 -7.65
C LEU A 93 -23.13 -2.17 -8.30
N LYS A 94 -23.25 -2.88 -9.43
CA LYS A 94 -24.53 -3.10 -10.11
C LYS A 94 -25.54 -3.84 -9.22
N ALA A 95 -25.11 -4.87 -8.48
CA ALA A 95 -26.00 -5.62 -7.59
C ALA A 95 -26.47 -4.79 -6.38
N MET A 96 -25.72 -3.76 -6.01
CA MET A 96 -26.03 -2.84 -4.91
C MET A 96 -26.71 -1.55 -5.39
N ASP A 97 -26.99 -1.41 -6.69
CA ASP A 97 -27.55 -0.21 -7.32
C ASP A 97 -26.71 1.05 -7.03
N VAL A 98 -25.38 0.89 -7.12
CA VAL A 98 -24.41 1.97 -6.88
C VAL A 98 -23.73 2.36 -8.18
N ASP A 99 -23.79 3.64 -8.52
CA ASP A 99 -23.03 4.22 -9.62
C ASP A 99 -21.56 4.40 -9.19
N GLY A 100 -20.65 3.90 -10.01
CA GLY A 100 -19.23 3.91 -9.69
C GLY A 100 -18.38 4.64 -10.71
N PRO A 101 -17.05 4.53 -10.58
CA PRO A 101 -16.29 3.60 -9.75
C PRO A 101 -16.19 3.98 -8.26
N VAL A 102 -16.15 2.96 -7.41
CA VAL A 102 -15.95 3.08 -5.96
C VAL A 102 -14.63 2.41 -5.59
N TYR A 103 -13.79 3.10 -4.85
CA TYR A 103 -12.55 2.59 -4.30
C TYR A 103 -12.72 2.35 -2.79
N ALA A 104 -12.36 1.16 -2.33
CA ALA A 104 -12.59 0.74 -0.96
C ALA A 104 -11.38 0.01 -0.38
N PHE A 105 -11.33 -0.04 0.94
CA PHE A 105 -10.42 -0.90 1.66
C PHE A 105 -11.11 -1.60 2.84
N GLU A 106 -10.53 -2.71 3.26
CA GLU A 106 -10.89 -3.46 4.44
C GLU A 106 -9.62 -3.89 5.17
N ALA A 107 -9.41 -3.41 6.40
CA ALA A 107 -8.24 -3.70 7.23
C ALA A 107 -8.63 -4.61 8.41
N PHE A 108 -7.87 -5.68 8.63
CA PHE A 108 -8.13 -6.72 9.64
C PHE A 108 -7.34 -6.44 10.91
N ILE A 109 -7.91 -5.68 11.82
CA ILE A 109 -7.22 -5.15 13.00
C ILE A 109 -6.72 -6.27 13.93
N ASN A 110 -7.51 -7.33 14.13
CA ASN A 110 -7.11 -8.47 14.97
C ASN A 110 -5.94 -9.29 14.41
N ARG A 111 -5.60 -9.11 13.13
CA ARG A 111 -4.47 -9.80 12.50
C ARG A 111 -3.13 -9.07 12.68
N ILE A 112 -3.16 -7.85 13.20
CA ILE A 112 -1.94 -7.09 13.45
C ILE A 112 -1.17 -7.77 14.58
N PRO A 113 0.10 -8.18 14.36
CA PRO A 113 0.90 -8.79 15.40
C PRO A 113 1.08 -7.85 16.59
N ALA A 114 0.85 -8.34 17.79
CA ALA A 114 1.09 -7.57 19.00
C ALA A 114 2.54 -7.07 19.04
N ALA A 115 2.70 -5.79 19.38
CA ALA A 115 4.04 -5.24 19.58
C ALA A 115 4.72 -5.98 20.74
N LYS A 116 5.99 -6.38 20.54
CA LYS A 116 6.77 -6.98 21.62
C LYS A 116 6.84 -5.99 22.79
N PRO A 117 6.50 -6.41 24.02
CA PRO A 117 6.60 -5.54 25.17
C PRO A 117 8.06 -5.04 25.31
N ARG A 118 8.24 -3.74 25.45
CA ARG A 118 9.57 -3.18 25.73
C ARG A 118 9.92 -3.51 27.18
N VAL A 119 11.10 -4.08 27.38
CA VAL A 119 11.63 -4.42 28.72
C VAL A 119 11.86 -3.17 29.55
N THR A 120 12.13 -2.04 28.93
CA THR A 120 12.36 -0.76 29.59
C THR A 120 11.59 0.38 28.92
N LYS A 121 11.29 1.44 29.66
CA LYS A 121 10.73 2.69 29.13
C LYS A 121 11.83 3.63 28.57
N THR A 122 13.08 3.26 28.72
CA THR A 122 14.23 4.05 28.26
C THR A 122 14.26 4.08 26.74
N LYS A 123 14.34 5.27 26.18
CA LYS A 123 14.57 5.44 24.74
C LYS A 123 16.03 5.07 24.44
N PRO A 124 16.32 4.47 23.26
CA PRO A 124 17.72 4.27 22.83
C PRO A 124 18.42 5.63 22.70
N ALA A 125 19.74 5.62 22.83
CA ALA A 125 20.54 6.79 22.52
C ALA A 125 20.29 7.25 21.08
N LEU A 126 20.41 8.57 20.84
CA LEU A 126 20.36 9.10 19.48
C LEU A 126 21.52 8.53 18.67
N ASP A 127 21.18 7.82 17.61
CA ASP A 127 22.13 7.37 16.58
C ASP A 127 22.05 8.35 15.41
N ALA A 128 22.82 9.43 15.49
CA ALA A 128 22.85 10.46 14.45
C ALA A 128 23.97 10.12 13.46
N ALA A 129 23.65 10.05 12.18
CA ALA A 129 24.64 9.89 11.14
C ALA A 129 25.56 11.14 11.09
N GLU A 130 26.86 10.91 11.06
CA GLU A 130 27.87 11.99 10.88
C GLU A 130 27.92 12.51 9.44
N LEU A 131 27.36 11.72 8.49
CA LEU A 131 27.35 12.06 7.07
C LEU A 131 26.13 12.93 6.72
N LEU A 132 26.35 13.93 5.89
CA LEU A 132 25.27 14.71 5.30
C LEU A 132 24.51 13.87 4.27
N PRO A 133 23.16 13.95 4.25
CA PRO A 133 22.37 13.24 3.26
C PRO A 133 22.62 13.79 1.85
N VAL A 134 22.75 12.88 0.89
CA VAL A 134 22.90 13.20 -0.54
C VAL A 134 21.79 12.45 -1.28
N ARG A 135 21.05 13.14 -2.13
CA ARG A 135 20.01 12.54 -2.97
C ARG A 135 20.54 12.29 -4.37
N ARG A 136 20.17 11.15 -4.93
CA ARG A 136 20.51 10.74 -6.31
C ARG A 136 19.33 10.07 -6.97
N ASP A 137 19.11 10.44 -8.22
CA ASP A 137 18.07 9.86 -9.06
C ASP A 137 18.66 8.82 -9.99
N PHE A 138 17.99 7.68 -10.06
CA PHE A 138 18.35 6.58 -10.95
C PHE A 138 17.13 6.16 -11.76
N ALA A 139 17.32 5.94 -13.06
CA ALA A 139 16.30 5.38 -13.94
C ALA A 139 16.67 3.96 -14.35
N PHE A 140 15.79 3.01 -14.09
CA PHE A 140 15.99 1.60 -14.39
C PHE A 140 15.00 1.14 -15.45
N VAL A 141 15.52 0.66 -16.58
CA VAL A 141 14.69 0.03 -17.63
C VAL A 141 14.51 -1.45 -17.28
N VAL A 142 13.29 -1.82 -16.95
CA VAL A 142 12.94 -3.15 -16.44
C VAL A 142 11.81 -3.76 -17.28
N ASP A 143 11.56 -5.05 -17.11
CA ASP A 143 10.40 -5.70 -17.74
C ASP A 143 9.10 -5.08 -17.23
N ARG A 144 8.13 -4.89 -18.12
CA ARG A 144 6.83 -4.30 -17.79
C ARG A 144 6.11 -5.07 -16.67
N ALA A 145 6.29 -6.39 -16.66
CA ALA A 145 5.69 -7.26 -15.63
C ALA A 145 6.38 -7.15 -14.26
N LEU A 146 7.59 -6.57 -14.17
CA LEU A 146 8.31 -6.47 -12.90
C LEU A 146 7.56 -5.54 -11.93
N PRO A 147 7.16 -6.00 -10.74
CA PRO A 147 6.58 -5.13 -9.72
C PRO A 147 7.61 -4.10 -9.23
N ALA A 148 7.20 -2.83 -9.10
CA ALA A 148 8.10 -1.77 -8.61
C ALA A 148 8.67 -2.07 -7.22
N ASP A 149 7.91 -2.73 -6.34
CA ASP A 149 8.34 -3.16 -5.01
C ASP A 149 9.60 -4.07 -5.05
N GLN A 150 9.74 -4.92 -6.07
CA GLN A 150 10.94 -5.75 -6.22
C GLN A 150 12.18 -4.91 -6.52
N LEU A 151 12.06 -3.89 -7.39
CA LEU A 151 13.15 -2.96 -7.65
C LEU A 151 13.51 -2.17 -6.40
N LEU A 152 12.53 -1.59 -5.71
CA LEU A 152 12.76 -0.83 -4.48
C LEU A 152 13.44 -1.67 -3.40
N LYS A 153 13.08 -2.93 -3.24
CA LYS A 153 13.73 -3.87 -2.32
C LYS A 153 15.18 -4.16 -2.73
N ALA A 154 15.43 -4.35 -4.02
CA ALA A 154 16.79 -4.58 -4.51
C ALA A 154 17.69 -3.36 -4.25
N VAL A 155 17.20 -2.15 -4.54
CA VAL A 155 17.92 -0.89 -4.27
C VAL A 155 18.19 -0.73 -2.77
N ARG A 156 17.18 -0.86 -1.90
CA ARG A 156 17.37 -0.80 -0.43
C ARG A 156 18.31 -1.86 0.09
N GLY A 157 18.37 -3.01 -0.57
CA GLY A 157 19.23 -4.11 -0.19
C GLY A 157 20.69 -3.98 -0.64
N ALA A 158 20.98 -3.07 -1.59
CA ALA A 158 22.31 -2.90 -2.15
C ALA A 158 23.30 -2.37 -1.12
N GLU A 159 22.89 -1.43 -0.27
CA GLU A 159 23.72 -0.91 0.82
C GLU A 159 22.83 -0.48 2.01
N LYS A 160 22.90 -1.26 3.08
CA LYS A 160 21.99 -1.08 4.23
C LYS A 160 22.39 0.01 5.21
N LYS A 161 23.66 0.46 5.16
CA LYS A 161 24.19 1.46 6.10
C LYS A 161 24.09 2.89 5.55
N LEU A 162 24.23 3.03 4.24
CA LEU A 162 24.29 4.34 3.60
C LEU A 162 22.96 4.74 2.98
N ILE A 163 22.16 3.78 2.47
CA ILE A 163 20.86 4.07 1.90
C ILE A 163 19.85 4.27 3.03
N ALA A 164 19.47 5.52 3.25
CA ALA A 164 18.52 5.91 4.29
C ALA A 164 17.06 5.76 3.83
N ASP A 165 16.77 6.14 2.58
CA ASP A 165 15.44 6.04 1.98
C ASP A 165 15.53 5.72 0.49
N VAL A 166 14.44 5.18 -0.06
CA VAL A 166 14.30 4.86 -1.48
C VAL A 166 12.86 5.15 -1.88
N ALA A 167 12.65 6.08 -2.78
CA ALA A 167 11.35 6.49 -3.25
C ALA A 167 11.21 6.33 -4.76
N LEU A 168 10.13 5.68 -5.23
CA LEU A 168 9.73 5.69 -6.64
C LEU A 168 8.98 6.99 -6.90
N PHE A 169 9.45 7.80 -7.85
CA PHE A 169 8.80 9.08 -8.19
C PHE A 169 8.27 9.14 -9.62
N ASP A 170 8.71 8.24 -10.53
CA ASP A 170 8.18 8.20 -11.89
C ASP A 170 8.14 6.78 -12.47
N VAL A 171 7.13 6.53 -13.31
CA VAL A 171 6.95 5.31 -14.10
C VAL A 171 6.65 5.71 -15.52
N TYR A 172 7.57 5.45 -16.44
CA TYR A 172 7.44 5.85 -17.83
C TYR A 172 7.40 4.64 -18.79
N GLU A 173 6.41 4.65 -19.66
CA GLU A 173 6.28 3.72 -20.79
C GLU A 173 6.07 4.57 -22.05
N GLY A 174 6.99 4.54 -23.00
CA GLY A 174 6.86 5.35 -24.21
C GLY A 174 8.13 5.43 -25.05
N LYS A 175 8.22 6.47 -25.87
CA LYS A 175 9.36 6.65 -26.82
C LYS A 175 10.69 6.62 -26.06
N GLY A 176 11.62 5.79 -26.52
CA GLY A 176 12.94 5.61 -25.90
C GLY A 176 13.03 4.45 -24.91
N VAL A 177 11.90 3.82 -24.57
CA VAL A 177 11.86 2.59 -23.79
C VAL A 177 11.53 1.43 -24.75
N PRO A 178 12.30 0.30 -24.73
CA PRO A 178 12.02 -0.84 -25.60
C PRO A 178 10.63 -1.44 -25.35
N ASP A 179 10.04 -2.08 -26.36
CA ASP A 179 8.77 -2.78 -26.25
C ASP A 179 8.82 -3.84 -25.14
N GLY A 180 7.75 -3.93 -24.37
CA GLY A 180 7.65 -4.84 -23.21
C GLY A 180 8.44 -4.40 -21.98
N LYS A 181 9.05 -3.23 -22.01
CA LYS A 181 9.78 -2.62 -20.88
C LYS A 181 9.07 -1.38 -20.35
N LYS A 182 9.47 -0.97 -19.15
CA LYS A 182 9.14 0.31 -18.54
C LYS A 182 10.36 0.89 -17.84
N SER A 183 10.41 2.20 -17.71
CA SER A 183 11.40 2.90 -16.90
C SER A 183 10.82 3.22 -15.54
N LEU A 184 11.55 2.90 -14.50
CA LEU A 184 11.22 3.24 -13.12
C LEU A 184 12.27 4.23 -12.61
N ALA A 185 11.86 5.44 -12.25
CA ALA A 185 12.74 6.45 -11.68
C ALA A 185 12.65 6.44 -10.17
N VAL A 186 13.81 6.32 -9.54
CA VAL A 186 13.96 6.11 -8.09
C VAL A 186 14.92 7.14 -7.53
N GLU A 187 14.50 7.85 -6.48
CA GLU A 187 15.37 8.68 -5.64
C GLU A 187 15.94 7.82 -4.51
N VAL A 188 17.25 7.96 -4.28
CA VAL A 188 17.98 7.27 -3.22
C VAL A 188 18.73 8.29 -2.38
#